data_677666abd6f9638d9c14f896d7ef9b22
#
_entry.id   677666abd6f9638d9c14f896d7ef9b22
#
_cell.length_a   1.000
_cell.length_b   1.000
_cell.length_c   1.000
_cell.angle_alpha   90.00
_cell.angle_beta   90.00
_cell.angle_gamma   90.00
#
_symmetry.space_group_name_H-M   'P 1'
#
loop_
_entity.id
_entity.type
_entity.pdbx_description
1 polymer ?
#
loop_
_entity_poly.entity_id
_entity_poly.type
_entity_poly.pdbx_seq_one_letter_code
_entity_poly.pdbx_strand_id
1 'polypeptide(L)'
;MADIEAIRGHLGIKQWVLFGGSWGSTLSLLYAQQYPSRVLALILRGIFLCRQCDLDWLYTDGANRVFPDYWQEFLRAIPKAEHADLIA
;
A
#
# COMPACT_ATOMS: atom_id res chain seq x y z
N MET A 1 -5.40 -1.97 11.55
CA MET A 1 -6.48 -2.97 11.54
C MET A 1 -7.52 -2.71 12.62
N ALA A 2 -7.10 -2.62 13.87
CA ALA A 2 -8.03 -2.36 14.98
C ALA A 2 -8.80 -1.05 14.82
N ASP A 3 -8.16 -0.03 14.25
CA ASP A 3 -8.81 1.26 14.04
C ASP A 3 -9.94 1.19 13.02
N ILE A 4 -9.75 0.44 11.95
CA ILE A 4 -10.79 0.22 10.92
C ILE A 4 -11.97 -0.51 11.53
N GLU A 5 -11.72 -1.53 12.32
CA GLU A 5 -12.76 -2.28 13.00
C GLU A 5 -13.50 -1.43 14.04
N ALA A 6 -12.79 -0.56 14.75
CA ALA A 6 -13.38 0.37 15.69
C ALA A 6 -14.31 1.36 14.99
N ILE A 7 -13.94 1.87 13.82
CA ILE A 7 -14.77 2.76 13.01
C ILE A 7 -16.04 2.03 12.58
N ARG A 8 -15.93 0.80 12.11
CA ARG A 8 -17.08 -0.01 11.70
C ARG A 8 -18.06 -0.16 12.86
N GLY A 9 -17.57 -0.54 14.03
CA GLY A 9 -18.39 -0.71 15.20
C GLY A 9 -19.06 0.57 15.66
N HIS A 10 -18.33 1.69 15.61
CA HIS A 10 -18.85 3.01 15.96
C HIS A 10 -20.01 3.44 15.04
N LEU A 11 -19.90 3.14 13.75
CA LEU A 11 -20.93 3.48 12.77
C LEU A 11 -22.10 2.48 12.78
N GLY A 12 -22.00 1.39 13.54
CA GLY A 12 -23.05 0.37 13.60
C GLY A 12 -23.18 -0.45 12.31
N ILE A 13 -22.15 -0.51 11.50
CA ILE A 13 -22.16 -1.25 10.23
C ILE A 13 -21.84 -2.71 10.51
N LYS A 14 -22.73 -3.61 10.10
CA LYS A 14 -22.55 -5.04 10.31
C LYS A 14 -21.53 -5.62 9.33
N GLN A 15 -21.64 -5.27 8.06
CA GLN A 15 -20.75 -5.70 6.99
C GLN A 15 -20.61 -4.57 5.99
N TRP A 16 -19.48 -4.49 5.31
CA TRP A 16 -19.23 -3.47 4.32
C TRP A 16 -18.43 -3.97 3.12
N VAL A 17 -18.42 -3.20 2.05
CA VAL A 17 -17.60 -3.39 0.87
C VAL A 17 -16.34 -2.54 1.07
N LEU A 18 -15.17 -3.13 0.82
CA LEU A 18 -13.90 -2.42 0.89
C LEU A 18 -13.46 -2.01 -0.51
N PHE A 19 -13.17 -0.73 -0.66
CA PHE A 19 -12.59 -0.16 -1.88
C PHE A 19 -11.20 0.35 -1.54
N GLY A 20 -10.18 -0.26 -2.12
CA GLY A 20 -8.78 0.10 -1.82
C GLY A 20 -7.97 0.30 -3.07
N GLY A 21 -7.16 1.36 -3.10
CA GLY A 21 -6.20 1.64 -4.17
C GLY A 21 -4.77 1.64 -3.65
N SER A 22 -3.85 1.03 -4.41
CA SER A 22 -2.43 0.98 -4.08
C SER A 22 -2.20 0.39 -2.68
N TRP A 23 -1.64 1.16 -1.74
CA TRP A 23 -1.47 0.73 -0.34
C TRP A 23 -2.80 0.32 0.29
N GLY A 24 -3.89 1.00 -0.06
CA GLY A 24 -5.23 0.65 0.43
C GLY A 24 -5.67 -0.74 -0.01
N SER A 25 -5.18 -1.26 -1.14
CA SER A 25 -5.45 -2.65 -1.54
C SER A 25 -4.80 -3.65 -0.59
N THR A 26 -3.56 -3.40 -0.18
CA THR A 26 -2.86 -4.21 0.82
C THR A 26 -3.61 -4.19 2.15
N LEU A 27 -3.97 -3.01 2.61
CA LEU A 27 -4.68 -2.82 3.87
C LEU A 27 -6.05 -3.52 3.84
N SER A 28 -6.77 -3.41 2.73
CA SER A 28 -8.07 -4.07 2.55
C SER A 28 -7.96 -5.58 2.59
N LEU A 29 -6.93 -6.14 1.96
CA LEU A 29 -6.68 -7.58 1.98
C LEU A 29 -6.34 -8.07 3.39
N LEU A 30 -5.50 -7.35 4.12
CA LEU A 30 -5.16 -7.70 5.50
C LEU A 30 -6.38 -7.65 6.42
N TYR A 31 -7.19 -6.61 6.28
CA TYR A 31 -8.43 -6.48 7.03
C TYR A 31 -9.39 -7.64 6.73
N ALA A 32 -9.58 -7.98 5.46
CA ALA A 32 -10.46 -9.07 5.05
C ALA A 32 -10.01 -10.42 5.58
N GLN A 33 -8.70 -10.65 5.69
CA GLN A 33 -8.15 -11.88 6.26
C GLN A 33 -8.41 -11.96 7.76
N GLN A 34 -8.33 -10.84 8.47
CA GLN A 34 -8.52 -10.77 9.90
C GLN A 34 -10.00 -10.76 10.30
N TYR A 35 -10.85 -10.11 9.52
CA TYR A 35 -12.28 -9.96 9.79
C TYR A 35 -13.15 -10.38 8.59
N PRO A 36 -13.07 -11.64 8.15
CA PRO A 36 -13.76 -12.06 6.93
C PRO A 36 -15.29 -11.96 7.02
N SER A 37 -15.84 -12.09 8.21
CA SER A 37 -17.30 -11.98 8.43
C SER A 37 -17.83 -10.55 8.26
N ARG A 38 -16.96 -9.55 8.23
CA ARG A 38 -17.32 -8.14 8.11
C ARG A 38 -17.24 -7.62 6.68
N VAL A 39 -16.72 -8.42 5.75
CA VAL A 39 -16.47 -8.00 4.39
C VAL A 39 -17.44 -8.68 3.43
N LEU A 40 -18.23 -7.87 2.72
CA LEU A 40 -19.14 -8.35 1.68
C LEU A 40 -18.40 -8.56 0.36
N ALA A 41 -17.53 -7.62 0.01
CA ALA A 41 -16.78 -7.66 -1.23
C ALA A 41 -15.53 -6.77 -1.13
N LEU A 42 -14.58 -7.03 -2.01
CA LEU A 42 -13.37 -6.24 -2.17
C LEU A 42 -13.32 -5.66 -3.57
N ILE A 43 -13.09 -4.36 -3.68
CA ILE A 43 -12.83 -3.69 -4.94
C ILE A 43 -11.42 -3.11 -4.83
N LEU A 44 -10.48 -3.73 -5.53
CA LEU A 44 -9.06 -3.39 -5.42
C LEU A 44 -8.55 -2.80 -6.73
N ARG A 45 -7.81 -1.73 -6.60
CA ARG A 45 -7.27 -0.99 -7.73
C ARG A 45 -5.78 -0.75 -7.51
N GLY A 46 -4.97 -0.95 -8.56
CA GLY A 46 -3.53 -0.76 -8.44
C GLY A 46 -2.96 -1.66 -7.35
N ILE A 47 -3.22 -2.96 -7.43
CA ILE A 47 -2.89 -3.92 -6.38
C ILE A 47 -1.41 -3.86 -6.03
N PHE A 48 -1.15 -3.65 -4.75
CA PHE A 48 0.19 -3.59 -4.18
C PHE A 48 0.25 -4.56 -3.00
N LEU A 49 1.08 -5.59 -3.10
CA LEU A 49 1.15 -6.64 -2.09
C LEU A 49 2.23 -6.40 -1.04
N CYS A 50 2.99 -5.32 -1.19
CA CYS A 50 4.07 -4.93 -0.27
C CYS A 50 5.14 -6.02 -0.12
N ARG A 51 5.38 -6.80 -1.19
CA ARG A 51 6.45 -7.79 -1.21
C ARG A 51 7.78 -7.09 -1.42
N GLN A 52 8.87 -7.76 -1.09
CA GLN A 52 10.20 -7.20 -1.32
C GLN A 52 10.42 -6.84 -2.80
N CYS A 53 9.94 -7.66 -3.73
CA CYS A 53 10.05 -7.36 -5.17
C CYS A 53 9.26 -6.12 -5.59
N ASP A 54 8.12 -5.85 -4.96
CA ASP A 54 7.33 -4.66 -5.22
C ASP A 54 8.05 -3.40 -4.75
N LEU A 55 8.63 -3.45 -3.56
CA LEU A 55 9.42 -2.37 -2.99
C LEU A 55 10.71 -2.14 -3.77
N ASP A 56 11.40 -3.19 -4.17
CA ASP A 56 12.62 -3.12 -4.97
C ASP A 56 12.34 -2.48 -6.33
N TRP A 57 11.24 -2.86 -6.98
CA TRP A 57 10.86 -2.27 -8.26
C TRP A 57 10.62 -0.77 -8.15
N LEU A 58 9.93 -0.33 -7.10
CA LEU A 58 9.61 1.09 -6.90
C LEU A 58 10.81 1.92 -6.44
N TYR A 59 11.63 1.39 -5.54
CA TYR A 59 12.60 2.20 -4.81
C TYR A 59 14.06 1.79 -5.00
N THR A 60 14.34 0.65 -5.61
CA THR A 60 15.71 0.18 -5.79
C THR A 60 16.10 0.14 -7.27
N ASP A 61 15.43 -0.70 -8.05
CA ASP A 61 15.75 -0.85 -9.47
C ASP A 61 14.52 -1.34 -10.24
N GLY A 62 13.95 -0.46 -11.02
CA GLY A 62 12.76 -0.72 -11.83
C GLY A 62 12.15 0.58 -12.29
N ALA A 63 11.49 1.32 -11.40
CA ALA A 63 10.89 2.60 -11.73
C ALA A 63 11.92 3.62 -12.25
N ASN A 64 13.16 3.57 -11.78
CA ASN A 64 14.25 4.41 -12.26
C ASN A 64 14.57 4.17 -13.72
N ARG A 65 14.35 2.98 -14.25
CA ARG A 65 14.57 2.62 -15.64
C ARG A 65 13.46 3.14 -16.56
N VAL A 66 12.22 3.16 -16.03
CA VAL A 66 11.04 3.60 -16.79
C VAL A 66 10.93 5.12 -16.79
N PHE A 67 11.25 5.76 -15.66
CA PHE A 67 11.15 7.20 -15.48
C PHE A 67 12.47 7.78 -14.93
N PRO A 68 13.57 7.77 -15.70
CA PRO A 68 14.87 8.21 -15.18
C PRO A 68 14.89 9.69 -14.75
N ASP A 69 14.19 10.56 -15.47
CA ASP A 69 14.17 12.00 -15.17
C ASP A 69 13.44 12.27 -13.85
N TYR A 70 12.27 11.67 -13.69
CA TYR A 70 11.48 11.79 -12.46
C TYR A 70 12.18 11.12 -11.28
N TRP A 71 12.92 10.04 -11.52
CA TRP A 71 13.71 9.37 -10.51
C TRP A 71 14.78 10.30 -9.92
N GLN A 72 15.45 11.08 -10.75
CA GLN A 72 16.45 12.05 -10.30
C GLN A 72 15.81 13.13 -9.43
N GLU A 73 14.64 13.62 -9.79
CA GLU A 73 13.90 14.58 -8.97
C GLU A 73 13.52 13.98 -7.60
N PHE A 74 13.09 12.75 -7.59
CA PHE A 74 12.79 12.02 -6.36
C PHE A 74 14.02 11.91 -5.44
N LEU A 75 15.17 11.56 -6.01
CA LEU A 75 16.41 11.41 -5.25
C LEU A 75 16.95 12.74 -4.70
N ARG A 76 16.64 13.86 -5.32
CA ARG A 76 17.12 15.19 -4.87
C ARG A 76 16.69 15.51 -3.45
N ALA A 77 15.54 15.02 -3.02
CA ALA A 77 15.02 15.27 -1.68
C ALA A 77 15.70 14.40 -0.61
N ILE A 78 16.58 13.48 -1.01
CA ILE A 78 17.17 12.47 -0.13
C ILE A 78 18.69 12.64 -0.14
N PRO A 79 19.37 12.63 1.02
CA PRO A 79 20.83 12.68 1.08
C PRO A 79 21.46 11.54 0.28
N LYS A 80 22.54 11.86 -0.44
CA LYS A 80 23.23 10.89 -1.31
C LYS A 80 23.63 9.59 -0.60
N ALA A 81 23.99 9.69 0.66
CA ALA A 81 24.39 8.54 1.48
C ALA A 81 23.23 7.54 1.71
N GLU A 82 22.00 7.98 1.53
CA GLU A 82 20.79 7.17 1.75
C GLU A 82 20.20 6.61 0.46
N HIS A 83 20.78 6.91 -0.71
CA HIS A 83 20.23 6.46 -2.01
C HIS A 83 20.30 4.96 -2.20
N ALA A 84 21.18 4.26 -1.50
CA ALA A 84 21.30 2.80 -1.61
C ALA A 84 20.15 2.06 -0.93
N ASP A 85 19.50 2.68 0.06
CA ASP A 85 18.37 2.09 0.78
C ASP A 85 17.36 3.19 1.11
N LEU A 86 16.40 3.39 0.20
CA LEU A 86 15.40 4.46 0.31
C LEU A 86 14.27 4.13 1.28
N ILE A 87 14.15 2.87 1.67
CA ILE A 87 13.07 2.40 2.56
C ILE A 87 13.49 2.44 4.02
N ALA A 88 14.78 2.33 4.26
CA ALA A 88 15.31 2.34 5.63
C ALA A 88 15.11 3.69 6.33
#